data_15c10eeddca118de9ea4853bc44fcf5d
#
_entry.id   15c10eeddca118de9ea4853bc44fcf5d
#
_cell.length_a   1.000
_cell.length_b   1.000
_cell.length_c   1.000
_cell.angle_alpha   90.00
_cell.angle_beta   90.00
_cell.angle_gamma   90.00
#
_symmetry.space_group_name_H-M   'P 1'
#
loop_
_entity.id
_entity.type
_entity.pdbx_description
1 polymer ?
#
loop_
_entity_poly.entity_id
_entity_poly.type
_entity_poly.pdbx_seq_one_letter_code
_entity_poly.pdbx_strand_id
1 'polypeptide(L)'
;LNLTIAENMALKLMSKHGISNWSFIWSDAKTSFGHCNYNKCQIALSKVLTTLVDEAHVIDTILHEIAHALTPGQHHNNIWLDKFRSLGGRGTRTSDIKIEDKDLPPKWVMVYKGEIIKRYFRKPNKNTFKDLPYIELIDKPESLGKLQLVEFKKYEITNDCTN
;
A
#
# COMPACT_ATOMS: atom_id res chain seq x y z
N LEU A 1 -8.27 -0.30 7.92
CA LEU A 1 -7.86 -0.08 9.33
C LEU A 1 -7.09 1.23 9.45
N ASN A 2 -7.22 1.93 10.59
CA ASN A 2 -6.43 3.14 10.90
C ASN A 2 -4.95 2.79 11.12
N LEU A 3 -4.03 3.59 10.56
CA LEU A 3 -2.59 3.32 10.62
C LEU A 3 -2.03 3.36 12.04
N THR A 4 -2.48 4.29 12.88
CA THR A 4 -2.03 4.37 14.28
C THR A 4 -2.44 3.12 15.07
N ILE A 5 -3.64 2.59 14.81
CA ILE A 5 -4.10 1.34 15.44
C ILE A 5 -3.22 0.17 14.98
N ALA A 6 -2.95 0.07 13.68
CA ALA A 6 -2.12 -0.99 13.11
C ALA A 6 -0.68 -0.95 13.63
N GLU A 7 -0.09 0.24 13.78
CA GLU A 7 1.24 0.43 14.36
C GLU A 7 1.29 -0.04 15.83
N ASN A 8 0.32 0.38 16.64
CA ASN A 8 0.21 -0.05 18.03
C ASN A 8 0.05 -1.58 18.15
N MET A 9 -0.71 -2.20 17.25
CA MET A 9 -0.82 -3.65 17.17
C MET A 9 0.51 -4.31 16.83
N ALA A 10 1.24 -3.79 15.85
CA ALA A 10 2.54 -4.30 15.45
C ALA A 10 3.52 -4.26 16.62
N LEU A 11 3.65 -3.12 17.29
CA LEU A 11 4.55 -2.95 18.43
C LEU A 11 4.17 -3.88 19.60
N LYS A 12 2.87 -4.02 19.89
CA LYS A 12 2.37 -4.97 20.91
C LYS A 12 2.73 -6.42 20.58
N LEU A 13 2.48 -6.85 19.34
CA LEU A 13 2.77 -8.22 18.91
C LEU A 13 4.27 -8.49 18.86
N MET A 14 5.07 -7.55 18.38
CA MET A 14 6.54 -7.64 18.40
C MET A 14 7.07 -7.82 19.84
N SER A 15 6.57 -7.02 20.78
CA SER A 15 6.91 -7.16 22.21
C SER A 15 6.48 -8.48 22.79
N LYS A 16 5.22 -8.90 22.54
CA LYS A 16 4.66 -10.19 23.02
C LYS A 16 5.49 -11.39 22.56
N HIS A 17 6.04 -11.33 21.37
CA HIS A 17 6.78 -12.44 20.76
C HIS A 17 8.31 -12.28 20.83
N GLY A 18 8.80 -11.40 21.70
CA GLY A 18 10.21 -11.33 22.10
C GLY A 18 11.14 -10.62 21.11
N ILE A 19 10.60 -9.81 20.21
CA ILE A 19 11.37 -8.98 19.26
C ILE A 19 11.14 -7.49 19.50
N SER A 20 11.01 -7.07 20.76
CA SER A 20 10.84 -5.67 21.14
C SER A 20 12.04 -4.78 20.80
N ASN A 21 13.21 -5.37 20.55
CA ASN A 21 14.42 -4.70 20.08
C ASN A 21 14.45 -4.45 18.56
N TRP A 22 13.47 -4.96 17.83
CA TRP A 22 13.27 -4.67 16.40
C TRP A 22 12.47 -3.39 16.24
N SER A 23 12.69 -2.68 15.14
CA SER A 23 11.93 -1.48 14.81
C SER A 23 10.75 -1.80 13.86
N PHE A 24 9.66 -1.07 14.05
CA PHE A 24 8.56 -1.04 13.10
C PHE A 24 8.71 0.16 12.16
N ILE A 25 8.42 -0.03 10.87
CA ILE A 25 8.39 1.04 9.87
C ILE A 25 7.20 0.93 8.93
N TRP A 26 6.80 2.04 8.36
CA TRP A 26 5.85 2.08 7.26
C TRP A 26 6.56 2.00 5.91
N SER A 27 6.02 1.22 4.98
CA SER A 27 6.48 1.15 3.58
C SER A 27 5.44 1.70 2.61
N ASP A 28 5.88 2.16 1.45
CA ASP A 28 5.03 2.58 0.34
C ASP A 28 4.76 1.44 -0.66
N ALA A 29 5.03 0.18 -0.29
CA ALA A 29 4.79 -0.99 -1.14
C ALA A 29 3.31 -1.08 -1.53
N LYS A 30 3.04 -1.47 -2.78
CA LYS A 30 1.68 -1.63 -3.33
C LYS A 30 1.35 -3.07 -3.72
N THR A 31 2.28 -3.99 -3.49
CA THR A 31 2.17 -5.41 -3.89
C THR A 31 2.45 -6.39 -2.76
N SER A 32 3.02 -5.93 -1.64
CA SER A 32 3.22 -6.75 -0.45
C SER A 32 2.69 -6.03 0.78
N PHE A 33 1.93 -6.73 1.61
CA PHE A 33 1.33 -6.19 2.83
C PHE A 33 2.36 -5.92 3.92
N GLY A 34 3.35 -6.81 4.06
CA GLY A 34 4.42 -6.73 5.04
C GLY A 34 5.78 -7.05 4.44
N HIS A 35 6.81 -6.82 5.23
CA HIS A 35 8.18 -7.19 4.92
C HIS A 35 9.02 -7.29 6.20
N CYS A 36 9.81 -8.36 6.31
CA CYS A 36 10.80 -8.56 7.36
C CYS A 36 12.21 -8.29 6.82
N ASN A 37 12.94 -7.36 7.42
CA ASN A 37 14.33 -7.06 7.09
C ASN A 37 15.27 -7.47 8.23
N TYR A 38 15.93 -8.62 8.07
CA TYR A 38 16.85 -9.16 9.07
C TYR A 38 18.06 -8.26 9.35
N ASN A 39 18.66 -7.70 8.30
CA ASN A 39 19.87 -6.91 8.42
C ASN A 39 19.68 -5.64 9.24
N LYS A 40 18.45 -5.11 9.21
CA LYS A 40 18.08 -3.89 9.93
C LYS A 40 17.27 -4.18 11.19
N CYS A 41 16.94 -5.43 11.48
CA CYS A 41 16.02 -5.82 12.54
C CYS A 41 14.71 -5.01 12.46
N GLN A 42 14.05 -5.06 11.30
CA GLN A 42 12.85 -4.26 11.02
C GLN A 42 11.69 -5.10 10.50
N ILE A 43 10.51 -4.79 11.00
CA ILE A 43 9.21 -5.21 10.44
C ILE A 43 8.58 -4.01 9.77
N ALA A 44 8.11 -4.20 8.54
CA ALA A 44 7.42 -3.16 7.78
C ALA A 44 6.01 -3.59 7.40
N LEU A 45 5.05 -2.66 7.41
CA LEU A 45 3.74 -2.81 6.79
C LEU A 45 3.54 -1.76 5.69
N SER A 46 2.79 -2.12 4.67
CA SER A 46 2.38 -1.17 3.63
C SER A 46 1.34 -0.21 4.16
N LYS A 47 1.60 1.11 4.10
CA LYS A 47 0.60 2.14 4.45
C LYS A 47 -0.69 1.96 3.67
N VAL A 48 -0.57 1.82 2.36
CA VAL A 48 -1.72 1.77 1.45
C VAL A 48 -2.52 0.48 1.66
N LEU A 49 -1.87 -0.68 1.63
CA LEU A 49 -2.56 -1.96 1.70
C LEU A 49 -3.18 -2.19 3.07
N THR A 50 -2.55 -1.72 4.15
CA THR A 50 -3.10 -1.80 5.52
C THR A 50 -4.44 -1.08 5.66
N THR A 51 -4.66 0.04 4.94
CA THR A 51 -5.94 0.76 5.00
C THR A 51 -7.07 0.06 4.24
N LEU A 52 -6.76 -0.87 3.34
CA LEU A 52 -7.72 -1.55 2.46
C LEU A 52 -8.23 -2.88 3.02
N VAL A 53 -7.72 -3.31 4.18
CA VAL A 53 -8.06 -4.62 4.77
C VAL A 53 -8.56 -4.48 6.20
N ASP A 54 -9.18 -5.53 6.73
CA ASP A 54 -9.66 -5.61 8.09
C ASP A 54 -8.52 -5.84 9.10
N GLU A 55 -8.87 -5.73 10.37
CA GLU A 55 -7.96 -5.92 11.49
C GLU A 55 -7.36 -7.33 11.53
N ALA A 56 -8.17 -8.34 11.25
CA ALA A 56 -7.74 -9.74 11.28
C ALA A 56 -6.64 -10.00 10.26
N HIS A 57 -6.76 -9.39 9.06
CA HIS A 57 -5.73 -9.50 8.03
C HIS A 57 -4.45 -8.77 8.42
N VAL A 58 -4.56 -7.59 9.05
CA VAL A 58 -3.38 -6.85 9.53
C VAL A 58 -2.64 -7.63 10.62
N ILE A 59 -3.36 -8.21 11.59
CA ILE A 59 -2.78 -9.07 12.63
C ILE A 59 -2.04 -10.26 12.00
N ASP A 60 -2.68 -10.95 11.06
CA ASP A 60 -2.10 -12.10 10.37
C ASP A 60 -0.82 -11.72 9.60
N THR A 61 -0.81 -10.56 8.93
CA THR A 61 0.37 -10.02 8.26
C THR A 61 1.50 -9.72 9.25
N ILE A 62 1.20 -9.10 10.39
CA ILE A 62 2.21 -8.82 11.43
C ILE A 62 2.82 -10.12 11.94
N LEU A 63 1.99 -11.12 12.27
CA LEU A 63 2.45 -12.43 12.74
C LEU A 63 3.28 -13.16 11.69
N HIS A 64 2.95 -13.03 10.41
CA HIS A 64 3.72 -13.54 9.28
C HIS A 64 5.14 -12.97 9.27
N GLU A 65 5.29 -11.66 9.40
CA GLU A 65 6.60 -11.01 9.42
C GLU A 65 7.38 -11.32 10.71
N ILE A 66 6.69 -11.45 11.86
CA ILE A 66 7.31 -11.91 13.11
C ILE A 66 7.80 -13.36 12.98
N ALA A 67 7.05 -14.23 12.31
CA ALA A 67 7.50 -15.59 12.05
C ALA A 67 8.80 -15.60 11.23
N HIS A 68 8.92 -14.74 10.21
CA HIS A 68 10.17 -14.56 9.49
C HIS A 68 11.30 -14.09 10.42
N ALA A 69 11.07 -13.07 11.25
CA ALA A 69 12.06 -12.58 12.20
C ALA A 69 12.58 -13.66 13.14
N LEU A 70 11.71 -14.58 13.56
CA LEU A 70 12.04 -15.67 14.49
C LEU A 70 12.61 -16.94 13.82
N THR A 71 12.55 -17.02 12.49
CA THR A 71 13.05 -18.16 11.70
C THR A 71 13.92 -17.68 10.54
N PRO A 72 15.08 -17.06 10.82
CA PRO A 72 15.94 -16.52 9.77
C PRO A 72 16.36 -17.58 8.77
N GLY A 73 16.28 -17.24 7.48
CA GLY A 73 16.68 -18.14 6.38
C GLY A 73 15.67 -19.23 6.02
N GLN A 74 14.58 -19.39 6.79
CA GLN A 74 13.63 -20.49 6.55
C GLN A 74 12.59 -20.17 5.45
N HIS A 75 12.51 -18.93 4.98
CA HIS A 75 11.50 -18.48 4.00
C HIS A 75 10.10 -18.98 4.37
N HIS A 76 9.35 -19.60 3.44
CA HIS A 76 8.00 -20.12 3.69
C HIS A 76 7.99 -21.66 3.77
N ASN A 77 9.03 -22.29 4.33
CA ASN A 77 9.08 -23.74 4.54
C ASN A 77 8.25 -24.17 5.77
N ASN A 78 8.31 -25.46 6.12
CA ASN A 78 7.53 -25.99 7.23
C ASN A 78 7.95 -25.41 8.59
N ILE A 79 9.25 -25.15 8.82
CA ILE A 79 9.74 -24.54 10.06
C ILE A 79 9.13 -23.14 10.26
N TRP A 80 9.13 -22.32 9.21
CA TRP A 80 8.48 -21.05 9.22
C TRP A 80 6.96 -21.18 9.43
N LEU A 81 6.30 -22.12 8.74
CA LEU A 81 4.86 -22.34 8.83
C LEU A 81 4.44 -22.75 10.23
N ASP A 82 5.18 -23.67 10.86
CA ASP A 82 4.91 -24.10 12.23
C ASP A 82 5.11 -22.97 13.22
N LYS A 83 6.15 -22.14 13.01
CA LYS A 83 6.35 -20.92 13.79
C LYS A 83 5.16 -19.97 13.62
N PHE A 84 4.75 -19.68 12.39
CA PHE A 84 3.64 -18.78 12.10
C PHE A 84 2.34 -19.24 12.79
N ARG A 85 2.02 -20.53 12.70
CA ARG A 85 0.86 -21.13 13.39
C ARG A 85 0.98 -21.03 14.92
N SER A 86 2.16 -21.27 15.46
CA SER A 86 2.40 -21.18 16.92
C SER A 86 2.22 -19.76 17.47
N LEU A 87 2.39 -18.73 16.63
CA LEU A 87 2.13 -17.34 16.98
C LEU A 87 0.63 -16.98 16.91
N GLY A 88 -0.19 -17.84 16.34
CA GLY A 88 -1.63 -17.62 16.13
C GLY A 88 -1.99 -17.16 14.71
N GLY A 89 -1.07 -17.28 13.76
CA GLY A 89 -1.32 -16.98 12.34
C GLY A 89 -2.22 -18.05 11.69
N ARG A 90 -2.96 -17.65 10.65
CA ARG A 90 -3.92 -18.53 9.94
C ARG A 90 -3.26 -19.69 9.19
N GLY A 91 -1.96 -19.64 9.00
CA GLY A 91 -1.21 -20.73 8.40
C GLY A 91 -1.21 -20.77 6.88
N THR A 92 -1.61 -19.70 6.22
CA THR A 92 -1.47 -19.52 4.78
C THR A 92 -0.15 -18.81 4.46
N ARG A 93 0.54 -19.23 3.39
CA ARG A 93 1.85 -18.66 3.00
C ARG A 93 1.71 -17.30 2.32
N THR A 94 0.55 -17.04 1.75
CA THR A 94 0.24 -15.83 0.98
C THR A 94 -1.12 -15.30 1.39
N SER A 95 -1.33 -14.00 1.22
CA SER A 95 -2.65 -13.38 1.37
C SER A 95 -3.60 -13.85 0.28
N ASP A 96 -4.81 -14.24 0.66
CA ASP A 96 -5.89 -14.55 -0.28
C ASP A 96 -6.57 -13.29 -0.85
N ILE A 97 -6.25 -12.12 -0.29
CA ILE A 97 -6.82 -10.85 -0.74
C ILE A 97 -6.11 -10.38 -2.01
N LYS A 98 -6.89 -10.23 -3.07
CA LYS A 98 -6.46 -9.61 -4.32
C LYS A 98 -6.81 -8.13 -4.28
N ILE A 99 -5.79 -7.28 -4.24
CA ILE A 99 -5.95 -5.83 -4.39
C ILE A 99 -5.84 -5.51 -5.89
N GLU A 100 -6.88 -4.93 -6.45
CA GLU A 100 -6.89 -4.47 -7.83
C GLU A 100 -6.34 -3.03 -7.91
N ASP A 101 -5.83 -2.66 -9.09
CA ASP A 101 -5.31 -1.29 -9.32
C ASP A 101 -6.35 -0.21 -8.96
N LYS A 102 -7.66 -0.49 -9.16
CA LYS A 102 -8.75 0.43 -8.83
C LYS A 102 -8.90 0.72 -7.33
N ASP A 103 -8.46 -0.22 -6.47
CA ASP A 103 -8.53 -0.11 -5.01
C ASP A 103 -7.37 0.71 -4.43
N LEU A 104 -6.34 0.97 -5.26
CA LEU A 104 -5.16 1.74 -4.88
C LEU A 104 -5.35 3.23 -5.19
N PRO A 105 -4.72 4.14 -4.44
CA PRO A 105 -4.68 5.55 -4.84
C PRO A 105 -3.99 5.67 -6.20
N PRO A 106 -4.54 6.47 -7.12
CA PRO A 106 -3.95 6.66 -8.43
C PRO A 106 -2.55 7.29 -8.32
N LYS A 107 -1.70 7.06 -9.31
CA LYS A 107 -0.40 7.76 -9.43
C LYS A 107 -0.53 9.09 -10.18
N TRP A 108 -1.45 9.13 -11.14
CA TRP A 108 -1.71 10.28 -11.99
C TRP A 108 -3.19 10.49 -12.17
N VAL A 109 -3.60 11.72 -12.35
CA VAL A 109 -4.98 12.10 -12.66
C VAL A 109 -5.01 13.00 -13.88
N MET A 110 -6.05 12.85 -14.69
CA MET A 110 -6.42 13.82 -15.71
C MET A 110 -7.44 14.77 -15.08
N VAL A 111 -7.17 16.05 -15.17
CA VAL A 111 -7.95 17.11 -14.51
C VAL A 111 -8.48 18.10 -15.53
N TYR A 112 -9.71 18.55 -15.34
CA TYR A 112 -10.33 19.65 -16.05
C TYR A 112 -11.03 20.59 -15.07
N LYS A 113 -10.69 21.87 -15.08
CA LYS A 113 -11.26 22.89 -14.15
C LYS A 113 -11.20 22.47 -12.67
N GLY A 114 -10.13 21.81 -12.24
CA GLY A 114 -9.95 21.31 -10.88
C GLY A 114 -10.62 19.96 -10.57
N GLU A 115 -11.43 19.41 -11.47
CA GLU A 115 -12.11 18.13 -11.26
C GLU A 115 -11.31 16.97 -11.86
N ILE A 116 -11.26 15.84 -11.16
CA ILE A 116 -10.64 14.60 -11.67
C ILE A 116 -11.58 13.96 -12.68
N ILE A 117 -11.13 13.92 -13.95
CA ILE A 117 -11.87 13.28 -15.06
C ILE A 117 -11.48 11.82 -15.22
N LYS A 118 -10.19 11.49 -15.00
CA LYS A 118 -9.71 10.12 -15.15
C LYS A 118 -8.57 9.83 -14.17
N ARG A 119 -8.55 8.60 -13.64
CA ARG A 119 -7.49 8.11 -12.74
C ARG A 119 -6.59 7.15 -13.49
N TYR A 120 -5.25 7.24 -13.24
CA TYR A 120 -4.26 6.35 -13.81
C TYR A 120 -3.42 5.77 -12.66
N PHE A 121 -3.39 4.45 -12.55
CA PHE A 121 -2.65 3.72 -11.50
C PHE A 121 -1.20 3.47 -11.88
N ARG A 122 -0.85 3.72 -13.14
CA ARG A 122 0.52 3.74 -13.67
C ARG A 122 0.77 5.07 -14.36
N LYS A 123 2.05 5.40 -14.60
CA LYS A 123 2.39 6.58 -15.39
C LYS A 123 1.79 6.44 -16.79
N PRO A 124 1.03 7.42 -17.28
CA PRO A 124 0.56 7.42 -18.66
C PRO A 124 1.73 7.31 -19.65
N ASN A 125 1.50 6.70 -20.79
CA ASN A 125 2.52 6.56 -21.81
C ASN A 125 2.83 7.91 -22.48
N LYS A 126 3.92 7.98 -23.25
CA LYS A 126 4.35 9.22 -23.92
C LYS A 126 3.29 9.77 -24.90
N ASN A 127 2.54 8.88 -25.56
CA ASN A 127 1.48 9.29 -26.49
C ASN A 127 0.33 9.97 -25.76
N THR A 128 -0.07 9.47 -24.60
CA THR A 128 -1.11 10.12 -23.78
C THR A 128 -0.75 11.57 -23.45
N PHE A 129 0.52 11.86 -23.12
CA PHE A 129 0.97 13.23 -22.88
C PHE A 129 1.00 14.06 -24.17
N LYS A 130 1.44 13.47 -25.29
CA LYS A 130 1.50 14.11 -26.61
C LYS A 130 0.12 14.45 -27.16
N ASP A 131 -0.85 13.53 -26.96
CA ASP A 131 -2.20 13.65 -27.50
C ASP A 131 -3.11 14.53 -26.63
N LEU A 132 -2.71 14.81 -25.37
CA LEU A 132 -3.51 15.56 -24.41
C LEU A 132 -4.09 16.90 -24.95
N PRO A 133 -3.34 17.72 -25.72
CA PRO A 133 -3.89 18.96 -26.28
C PRO A 133 -5.00 18.75 -27.32
N TYR A 134 -5.13 17.53 -27.86
CA TYR A 134 -6.11 17.17 -28.90
C TYR A 134 -7.28 16.36 -28.35
N ILE A 135 -7.29 16.10 -27.03
CA ILE A 135 -8.39 15.39 -26.36
C ILE A 135 -9.42 16.40 -25.90
N GLU A 136 -10.68 16.14 -26.22
CA GLU A 136 -11.83 16.83 -25.66
C GLU A 136 -12.75 15.86 -24.91
N LEU A 137 -13.54 16.35 -23.97
CA LEU A 137 -14.57 15.58 -23.28
C LEU A 137 -15.85 15.62 -24.12
N ILE A 138 -16.51 14.46 -24.26
CA ILE A 138 -17.67 14.25 -25.16
C ILE A 138 -18.73 15.33 -24.97
N ASP A 139 -19.04 15.72 -23.73
CA ASP A 139 -20.09 16.70 -23.42
C ASP A 139 -19.54 18.10 -23.12
N LYS A 140 -18.23 18.34 -23.35
CA LYS A 140 -17.55 19.60 -23.00
C LYS A 140 -16.52 19.97 -24.06
N PRO A 141 -16.92 20.39 -25.27
CA PRO A 141 -15.99 20.71 -26.35
C PRO A 141 -15.03 21.85 -25.99
N GLU A 142 -15.40 22.72 -25.05
CA GLU A 142 -14.53 23.75 -24.52
C GLU A 142 -13.35 23.20 -23.68
N SER A 143 -13.30 21.89 -23.42
CA SER A 143 -12.19 21.21 -22.74
C SER A 143 -10.98 20.96 -23.61
N LEU A 144 -11.12 21.08 -24.95
CA LEU A 144 -10.01 20.88 -25.89
C LEU A 144 -8.81 21.76 -25.53
N GLY A 145 -7.66 21.11 -25.40
CA GLY A 145 -6.40 21.78 -25.03
C GLY A 145 -6.31 22.26 -23.58
N LYS A 146 -7.32 22.01 -22.75
CA LYS A 146 -7.37 22.46 -21.33
C LYS A 146 -7.28 21.32 -20.31
N LEU A 147 -7.17 20.08 -20.78
CA LEU A 147 -6.96 18.93 -19.91
C LEU A 147 -5.52 18.94 -19.39
N GLN A 148 -5.33 18.55 -18.14
CA GLN A 148 -4.03 18.48 -17.50
C GLN A 148 -3.80 17.06 -16.96
N LEU A 149 -2.59 16.53 -17.11
CA LEU A 149 -2.12 15.31 -16.47
C LEU A 149 -1.21 15.68 -15.30
N VAL A 150 -1.63 15.39 -14.09
CA VAL A 150 -0.94 15.78 -12.86
C VAL A 150 -0.63 14.53 -12.02
N GLU A 151 0.52 14.49 -11.35
CA GLU A 151 0.77 13.47 -10.33
C GLU A 151 -0.22 13.63 -9.18
N PHE A 152 -0.85 12.53 -8.76
CA PHE A 152 -1.93 12.58 -7.77
C PHE A 152 -1.50 13.23 -6.44
N LYS A 153 -0.28 12.94 -5.97
CA LYS A 153 0.28 13.60 -4.76
C LYS A 153 0.34 15.13 -4.88
N LYS A 154 0.63 15.65 -6.08
CA LYS A 154 0.65 17.11 -6.32
C LYS A 154 -0.74 17.69 -6.37
N TYR A 155 -1.69 16.93 -6.92
CA TYR A 155 -3.09 17.33 -6.97
C TYR A 155 -3.70 17.47 -5.58
N GLU A 156 -3.45 16.51 -4.66
CA GLU A 156 -3.91 16.57 -3.27
C GLU A 156 -3.38 17.82 -2.56
N ILE A 157 -2.07 18.11 -2.65
CA ILE A 157 -1.44 19.27 -2.00
C ILE A 157 -2.05 20.59 -2.47
N THR A 158 -2.42 20.72 -3.76
CA THR A 158 -3.00 21.96 -4.29
C THR A 158 -4.45 22.16 -3.90
N ASN A 159 -5.20 21.09 -3.58
CA ASN A 159 -6.60 21.17 -3.21
C ASN A 159 -6.85 21.16 -1.70
N ASP A 160 -5.93 20.62 -0.88
CA ASP A 160 -6.01 20.72 0.59
C ASP A 160 -5.77 22.14 1.11
N CYS A 161 -5.14 23.02 0.32
CA CYS A 161 -4.92 24.44 0.69
C CYS A 161 -6.12 25.35 0.40
N THR A 162 -7.24 24.83 -0.08
CA THR A 162 -8.44 25.61 -0.49
C THR A 162 -9.69 25.35 0.35
N ASN A 163 -9.56 24.61 1.46
CA ASN A 163 -10.65 24.40 2.45
C ASN A 163 -10.34 25.03 3.79
#